data_ca5d1c4853b45163d99095e855b9115f
#
_entry.id   ca5d1c4853b45163d99095e855b9115f
#
_cell.length_a   1.000
_cell.length_b   1.000
_cell.length_c   1.000
_cell.angle_alpha   90.00
_cell.angle_beta   90.00
_cell.angle_gamma   90.00
#
_symmetry.space_group_name_H-M   'P 1'
#
loop_
_entity.id
_entity.type
_entity.pdbx_description
1 polymer ?
#
loop_
_entity_poly.entity_id
_entity_poly.type
_entity_poly.pdbx_seq_one_letter_code
_entity_poly.pdbx_strand_id
1 'polypeptide(L)' 'MSNALRVVLVDDEAPARARLKELIADCAPQLAASVVGEAGNGKEALALLESVSADLVLVDIRMPQMSGIEFAR' A
#
# COMPACT_ATOMS: atom_id res chain seq x y z
N MET A 1 -14.18 17.65 9.84
CA MET A 1 -14.31 16.25 9.59
C MET A 1 -13.29 15.76 8.59
N SER A 2 -12.53 14.82 8.96
CA SER A 2 -11.46 14.34 8.11
C SER A 2 -11.93 13.18 7.23
N ASN A 3 -11.69 13.28 5.93
CA ASN A 3 -12.01 12.22 5.00
C ASN A 3 -10.74 11.69 4.36
N ALA A 4 -9.69 11.58 5.16
CA ALA A 4 -8.45 11.08 4.63
C ALA A 4 -8.59 9.64 4.15
N LEU A 5 -8.04 9.36 3.00
CA LEU A 5 -7.97 8.00 2.49
C LEU A 5 -7.06 7.18 3.40
N ARG A 6 -7.51 6.01 3.76
CA ARG A 6 -6.71 5.10 4.57
C ARG A 6 -6.01 4.15 3.62
N VAL A 7 -4.69 4.21 3.61
CA VAL A 7 -3.88 3.51 2.61
C VAL A 7 -3.05 2.42 3.27
N VAL A 8 -3.03 1.26 2.67
CA VAL A 8 -2.14 0.17 3.07
C VAL A 8 -1.14 -0.06 1.95
N LEU A 9 0.13 -0.15 2.31
CA LEU A 9 1.20 -0.38 1.35
C LEU A 9 1.67 -1.82 1.42
N VAL A 10 1.80 -2.46 0.27
CA VAL A 10 2.28 -3.84 0.20
C VAL A 10 3.47 -3.89 -0.74
N ASP A 11 4.64 -4.19 -0.20
CA ASP A 11 5.87 -4.25 -0.98
C ASP A 11 6.88 -5.03 -0.16
N ASP A 12 7.57 -5.96 -0.78
CA ASP A 12 8.53 -6.80 -0.06
C ASP A 12 9.82 -6.07 0.26
N GLU A 13 9.98 -4.83 -0.21
CA GLU A 13 11.19 -4.05 0.07
C GLU A 13 10.85 -2.86 0.93
N ALA A 14 11.45 -2.82 2.12
CA ALA A 14 11.19 -1.71 3.04
C ALA A 14 11.56 -0.34 2.46
N PRO A 15 12.68 -0.20 1.72
CA PRO A 15 12.99 1.11 1.13
C PRO A 15 11.93 1.59 0.16
N ALA A 16 11.31 0.68 -0.58
CA ALA A 16 10.25 1.06 -1.50
C ALA A 16 9.03 1.56 -0.74
N ARG A 17 8.69 0.90 0.36
CA ARG A 17 7.57 1.36 1.18
C ARG A 17 7.85 2.74 1.76
N ALA A 18 9.08 2.98 2.20
CA ALA A 18 9.44 4.29 2.75
C ALA A 18 9.29 5.39 1.70
N ARG A 19 9.69 5.09 0.46
CA ARG A 19 9.56 6.06 -0.62
C ARG A 19 8.10 6.37 -0.92
N LEU A 20 7.25 5.35 -0.93
CA LEU A 20 5.83 5.57 -1.14
C LEU A 20 5.21 6.42 -0.05
N LYS A 21 5.63 6.20 1.19
CA LYS A 21 5.12 7.02 2.29
C LYS A 21 5.51 8.48 2.12
N GLU A 22 6.73 8.73 1.64
CA GLU A 22 7.17 10.10 1.39
C GLU A 22 6.38 10.74 0.28
N LEU A 23 6.09 9.99 -0.78
CA LEU A 23 5.31 10.52 -1.89
C LEU A 23 3.89 10.86 -1.44
N ILE A 24 3.30 10.01 -0.63
CA ILE A 24 1.96 10.26 -0.12
C ILE A 24 1.96 11.49 0.77
N ALA A 25 2.99 11.64 1.61
CA ALA A 25 3.08 12.82 2.46
C ALA A 25 3.22 14.08 1.66
N ASP A 26 3.97 14.02 0.55
CA ASP A 26 4.14 15.19 -0.31
C ASP A 26 2.85 15.57 -1.00
N CYS A 27 1.97 14.62 -1.23
CA CYS A 27 0.68 14.89 -1.86
C CYS A 27 -0.40 15.28 -0.86
N ALA A 28 -0.09 15.24 0.42
CA ALA A 28 -1.09 15.47 1.45
C ALA A 28 -1.83 16.79 1.33
N PRO A 29 -1.20 17.89 0.88
CA PRO A 29 -1.95 19.15 0.74
C PRO A 29 -3.07 19.07 -0.28
N GLN A 30 -2.92 18.27 -1.34
CA GLN A 30 -3.95 18.14 -2.35
C GLN A 30 -4.80 16.90 -2.12
N LEU A 31 -4.19 15.83 -1.60
CA LEU A 31 -4.87 14.56 -1.41
C LEU A 31 -4.72 14.13 0.04
N ALA A 32 -5.80 14.22 0.77
CA ALA A 32 -5.77 13.79 2.16
C ALA A 32 -5.67 12.26 2.19
N ALA A 33 -4.50 11.76 2.53
CA ALA A 33 -4.25 10.33 2.58
C ALA A 33 -3.35 10.03 3.77
N SER A 34 -3.56 8.86 4.36
CA SER A 34 -2.82 8.45 5.53
C SER A 34 -2.46 6.98 5.39
N VAL A 35 -1.19 6.66 5.58
CA VAL A 35 -0.76 5.27 5.56
C VAL A 35 -1.06 4.65 6.91
N VAL A 36 -2.00 3.72 6.93
CA VAL A 36 -2.46 3.10 8.17
C VAL A 36 -1.85 1.73 8.39
N GLY A 37 -1.11 1.21 7.42
CA GLY A 37 -0.43 -0.05 7.60
C GLY A 37 0.48 -0.39 6.45
N GLU A 38 1.42 -1.29 6.68
CA GLU A 38 2.36 -1.77 5.68
C GLU A 38 2.49 -3.27 5.81
N ALA A 39 2.69 -3.92 4.69
CA ALA A 39 2.90 -5.36 4.67
C ALA A 39 4.02 -5.68 3.69
N GLY A 40 4.76 -6.73 3.99
CA GLY A 40 5.85 -7.16 3.14
C GLY A 40 5.46 -8.18 2.10
N ASN A 41 4.25 -8.72 2.19
CA ASN A 41 3.77 -9.69 1.21
C ASN A 41 2.25 -9.76 1.32
N GLY A 42 1.66 -10.54 0.40
CA GLY A 42 0.20 -10.63 0.34
C GLY A 42 -0.42 -11.25 1.57
N LYS A 43 0.27 -12.23 2.16
CA LYS A 43 -0.25 -12.89 3.35
C LYS A 43 -0.33 -11.92 4.51
N GLU A 44 0.73 -11.13 4.70
CA GLU A 44 0.71 -10.10 5.75
C GLU A 44 -0.35 -9.05 5.47
N ALA A 45 -0.53 -8.72 4.18
CA ALA A 45 -1.53 -7.73 3.81
C ALA A 45 -2.93 -8.21 4.18
N LEU A 46 -3.23 -9.46 3.91
CA LEU A 46 -4.55 -10.01 4.24
C LEU A 46 -4.79 -10.00 5.74
N ALA A 47 -3.76 -10.39 6.51
CA ALA A 47 -3.89 -10.37 7.97
C ALA A 47 -4.10 -8.95 8.47
N LEU A 48 -3.39 -8.00 7.89
CA LEU A 48 -3.51 -6.61 8.28
C LEU A 48 -4.90 -6.07 7.98
N LEU A 49 -5.44 -6.41 6.82
CA LEU A 49 -6.74 -5.91 6.40
C LEU A 49 -7.88 -6.48 7.24
N GLU A 50 -7.65 -7.54 7.98
CA GLU A 50 -8.65 -8.05 8.90
C GLU A 50 -8.82 -7.15 10.12
N SER A 51 -7.78 -6.39 10.47
CA SER A 51 -7.84 -5.53 11.64
C SER A 51 -7.81 -4.06 11.30
N VAL A 52 -7.46 -3.70 10.07
CA VAL A 52 -7.35 -2.33 9.64
C VAL A 52 -8.25 -2.10 8.45
N SER A 53 -9.09 -1.10 8.54
CA SER A 53 -9.95 -0.70 7.43
C SER A 53 -9.16 0.18 6.48
N ALA A 54 -9.12 -0.19 5.22
CA ALA A 54 -8.37 0.57 4.21
C ALA A 54 -9.29 0.94 3.06
N ASP A 55 -9.10 2.15 2.55
CA ASP A 55 -9.82 2.60 1.36
C ASP A 55 -9.05 2.26 0.10
N LEU A 56 -7.74 2.13 0.22
CA LEU A 56 -6.87 1.90 -0.92
C LEU A 56 -5.70 1.03 -0.51
N VAL A 57 -5.40 0.04 -1.32
CA VAL A 57 -4.23 -0.82 -1.10
C VAL A 57 -3.32 -0.67 -2.31
N LEU A 58 -2.10 -0.18 -2.06
CA LEU A 58 -1.10 -0.05 -3.11
C LEU A 58 -0.17 -1.24 -3.05
N VAL A 59 -0.10 -1.99 -4.13
CA VAL A 59 0.68 -3.21 -4.20
C VAL A 59 1.73 -3.07 -5.29
N ASP A 60 2.99 -3.33 -4.93
CA ASP A 60 4.04 -3.39 -5.93
C ASP A 60 4.14 -4.84 -6.40
N ILE A 61 3.84 -5.03 -7.67
CA ILE A 61 3.76 -6.38 -8.23
C ILE A 61 5.01 -6.76 -9.03
N ARG A 62 6.13 -6.16 -8.71
CA ARG A 62 7.39 -6.51 -9.36
C ARG A 62 7.95 -7.78 -8.75
N MET A 63 7.28 -8.87 -8.97
CA MET A 63 7.71 -10.16 -8.45
C MET A 63 8.36 -10.97 -9.55
N PRO A 64 9.56 -11.51 -9.33
CA PRO A 64 10.26 -12.26 -10.36
C PRO A 64 9.50 -13.47 -10.84
N GLN A 65 8.74 -14.11 -9.98
CA GLN A 65 8.06 -15.34 -10.30
C GLN A 65 6.75 -15.14 -11.02
N MET A 66 6.28 -13.91 -11.09
CA MET A 66 4.94 -13.66 -11.59
C MET A 66 4.95 -12.47 -12.52
N SER A 67 4.47 -12.65 -13.71
CA SER A 67 4.35 -11.54 -14.64
C SER A 67 3.12 -10.72 -14.28
N GLY A 68 3.13 -9.45 -14.70
CA GLY A 68 1.98 -8.61 -14.51
C GLY A 68 0.76 -9.14 -15.22
N ILE A 69 0.99 -9.81 -16.34
CA ILE A 69 -0.12 -10.37 -17.12
C ILE A 69 -0.83 -11.47 -16.33
N GLU A 70 -0.05 -12.33 -15.69
CA GLU A 70 -0.66 -13.39 -14.89
C GLU A 70 -1.43 -12.81 -13.73
N PHE A 71 -0.89 -11.79 -13.13
CA PHE A 71 -1.55 -11.17 -11.99
C PHE A 71 -2.83 -10.48 -12.40
N ALA A 72 -2.86 -9.91 -13.58
CA ALA A 72 -4.03 -9.17 -14.03
C ALA A 72 -5.21 -10.07 -14.38
N ARG A 73 -4.96 -11.35 -14.51
CA ARG A 73 -6.04 -12.26 -14.78
C ARG A 73 -6.80 -12.60 -13.54
#